data_3a7ffb9b6f77bf7df8d6ea05342edb4c
#
_entry.id   3a7ffb9b6f77bf7df8d6ea05342edb4c
#
_cell.length_a   1.000
_cell.length_b   1.000
_cell.length_c   1.000
_cell.angle_alpha   90.00
_cell.angle_beta   90.00
_cell.angle_gamma   90.00
#
_symmetry.space_group_name_H-M   'P 1'
#
loop_
_entity.id
_entity.type
_entity.pdbx_description
1 polymer ?
#
loop_
_entity_poly.entity_id
_entity_poly.type
_entity_poly.pdbx_seq_one_letter_code
_entity_poly.pdbx_strand_id
1 'polypeptide(L)'
;MKKYIVVTGASSGIGAATAKAFARRGENLIVIARRAELLENLRGEIANISPDSDVIVKPCDLSRSENVLALWDDLKSYELKALINNAGFGDFGFMGNHDIQKMVKMIDLNVTALAILSSLFVRDYKCKQTQ
;
A
#
# COMPACT_ATOMS: atom_id res chain seq x y z
N MET A 1 8.76 2.24 -20.41
CA MET A 1 7.58 1.93 -19.58
C MET A 1 7.81 2.41 -18.17
N LYS A 2 6.82 3.08 -17.59
CA LYS A 2 6.93 3.60 -16.22
C LYS A 2 6.98 2.46 -15.21
N LYS A 3 7.86 2.56 -14.24
CA LYS A 3 7.95 1.64 -13.11
C LYS A 3 7.44 2.33 -11.86
N TYR A 4 6.71 1.60 -11.04
CA TYR A 4 6.01 2.13 -9.88
C TYR A 4 6.50 1.51 -8.58
N ILE A 5 6.53 2.34 -7.54
CA ILE A 5 6.70 1.88 -6.16
C ILE A 5 5.31 1.87 -5.52
N VAL A 6 4.93 0.71 -4.98
CA VAL A 6 3.65 0.54 -4.29
C VAL A 6 3.83 0.85 -2.81
N VAL A 7 3.03 1.74 -2.26
CA VAL A 7 3.05 2.08 -0.84
C VAL A 7 1.67 1.81 -0.25
N THR A 8 1.57 0.86 0.66
CA THR A 8 0.34 0.61 1.42
C THR A 8 0.31 1.48 2.66
N GLY A 9 -0.89 1.77 3.17
CA GLY A 9 -1.05 2.66 4.31
C GLY A 9 -0.60 4.09 4.04
N ALA A 10 -0.79 4.55 2.80
CA ALA A 10 -0.24 5.81 2.33
C ALA A 10 -1.06 7.04 2.74
N SER A 11 -2.23 6.86 3.37
CA SER A 11 -3.14 7.97 3.66
C SER A 11 -2.64 8.91 4.76
N SER A 12 -1.72 8.48 5.60
CA SER A 12 -1.23 9.29 6.73
C SER A 12 0.10 8.76 7.26
N GLY A 13 0.71 9.53 8.16
CA GLY A 13 1.88 9.11 8.92
C GLY A 13 3.09 8.74 8.07
N ILE A 14 3.71 7.62 8.43
CA ILE A 14 4.94 7.14 7.78
C ILE A 14 4.70 6.83 6.30
N GLY A 15 3.55 6.23 5.97
CA GLY A 15 3.23 5.89 4.58
C GLY A 15 3.15 7.11 3.67
N ALA A 16 2.46 8.15 4.12
CA ALA A 16 2.37 9.41 3.36
C ALA A 16 3.74 10.09 3.23
N ALA A 17 4.52 10.12 4.31
CA ALA A 17 5.88 10.68 4.28
C ALA A 17 6.80 9.91 3.34
N THR A 18 6.70 8.58 3.35
CA THR A 18 7.47 7.70 2.47
C THR A 18 7.13 7.96 1.00
N ALA A 19 5.83 8.07 0.68
CA ALA A 19 5.39 8.37 -0.68
C ALA A 19 5.96 9.70 -1.18
N LYS A 20 5.89 10.73 -0.34
CA LYS A 20 6.45 12.06 -0.69
C LYS A 20 7.96 11.99 -0.89
N ALA A 21 8.67 11.25 -0.06
CA ALA A 21 10.13 11.10 -0.17
C ALA A 21 10.52 10.45 -1.50
N PHE A 22 9.82 9.39 -1.91
CA PHE A 22 10.07 8.76 -3.20
C PHE A 22 9.71 9.68 -4.36
N ALA A 23 8.62 10.44 -4.25
CA ALA A 23 8.24 11.39 -5.28
C ALA A 23 9.33 12.44 -5.51
N ARG A 24 9.95 12.94 -4.43
CA ARG A 24 11.07 13.89 -4.52
C ARG A 24 12.27 13.32 -5.27
N ARG A 25 12.40 11.99 -5.30
CA ARG A 25 13.45 11.29 -6.04
C ARG A 25 13.05 11.00 -7.49
N GLY A 26 11.89 11.46 -7.92
CA GLY A 26 11.41 11.25 -9.28
C GLY A 26 10.73 9.91 -9.51
N GLU A 27 10.39 9.18 -8.45
CA GLU A 27 9.73 7.89 -8.58
C GLU A 27 8.23 8.05 -8.85
N ASN A 28 7.66 7.10 -9.59
CA ASN A 28 6.23 6.99 -9.78
C ASN A 28 5.64 6.07 -8.70
N LEU A 29 4.41 6.36 -8.27
CA LEU A 29 3.84 5.72 -7.09
C LEU A 29 2.46 5.16 -7.36
N ILE A 30 2.17 4.01 -6.74
CA ILE A 30 0.81 3.51 -6.54
C ILE A 30 0.56 3.55 -5.03
N VAL A 31 -0.37 4.40 -4.62
CA VAL A 31 -0.66 4.63 -3.21
C VAL A 31 -1.97 3.96 -2.82
N ILE A 32 -1.93 3.19 -1.75
CA ILE A 32 -3.03 2.31 -1.34
C ILE A 32 -3.40 2.62 0.11
N ALA A 33 -4.66 2.87 0.34
CA ALA A 33 -5.26 3.00 1.66
C ALA A 33 -6.77 2.86 1.53
N ARG A 34 -7.45 2.80 2.66
CA ARG A 34 -8.89 2.61 2.69
C ARG A 34 -9.66 3.85 2.24
N ARG A 35 -9.19 5.06 2.59
CA ARG A 35 -9.90 6.30 2.33
C ARG A 35 -9.42 6.98 1.05
N ALA A 36 -10.29 6.98 0.04
CA ALA A 36 -9.98 7.56 -1.26
C ALA A 36 -9.65 9.06 -1.17
N GLU A 37 -10.39 9.83 -0.36
CA GLU A 37 -10.19 11.29 -0.28
C GLU A 37 -8.81 11.64 0.28
N LEU A 38 -8.27 10.85 1.22
CA LEU A 38 -6.95 11.09 1.78
C LEU A 38 -5.86 10.77 0.75
N LEU A 39 -6.06 9.74 -0.07
CA LEU A 39 -5.13 9.40 -1.16
C LEU A 39 -5.13 10.47 -2.24
N GLU A 40 -6.30 11.04 -2.56
CA GLU A 40 -6.40 12.13 -3.54
C GLU A 40 -5.71 13.39 -3.01
N ASN A 41 -5.84 13.68 -1.72
CA ASN A 41 -5.13 14.79 -1.09
C ASN A 41 -3.61 14.59 -1.18
N LEU A 42 -3.15 13.37 -0.92
CA LEU A 42 -1.73 13.03 -1.05
C LEU A 42 -1.25 13.21 -2.49
N ARG A 43 -2.03 12.77 -3.46
CA ARG A 43 -1.70 12.94 -4.87
C ARG A 43 -1.55 14.42 -5.22
N GLY A 44 -2.46 15.26 -4.71
CA GLY A 44 -2.38 16.71 -4.89
C GLY A 44 -1.13 17.33 -4.28
N GLU A 45 -0.76 16.89 -3.06
CA GLU A 45 0.46 17.35 -2.41
C GLU A 45 1.71 16.95 -3.20
N ILE A 46 1.73 15.71 -3.70
CA ILE A 46 2.85 15.22 -4.50
C ILE A 46 2.96 15.99 -5.83
N ALA A 47 1.84 16.33 -6.44
CA ALA A 47 1.85 17.15 -7.67
C ALA A 47 2.53 18.49 -7.48
N ASN A 48 2.42 19.07 -6.28
CA ASN A 48 3.11 20.32 -5.95
C ASN A 48 4.60 20.14 -5.67
N ILE A 49 4.97 18.96 -5.11
CA ILE A 49 6.38 18.66 -4.76
C ILE A 49 7.14 18.18 -6.00
N SER A 50 6.53 17.31 -6.78
CA SER A 50 7.16 16.66 -7.92
C SER A 50 6.14 16.47 -9.03
N PRO A 51 5.93 17.49 -9.88
CA PRO A 51 4.90 17.45 -10.92
C PRO A 51 5.07 16.32 -11.94
N ASP A 52 6.28 15.81 -12.11
CA ASP A 52 6.58 14.77 -13.09
C ASP A 52 6.35 13.35 -12.54
N SER A 53 6.13 13.20 -11.24
CA SER A 53 5.80 11.90 -10.65
C SER A 53 4.37 11.51 -10.96
N ASP A 54 4.19 10.33 -11.55
CA ASP A 54 2.86 9.78 -11.78
C ASP A 54 2.38 9.10 -10.49
N VAL A 55 1.19 9.43 -10.02
CA VAL A 55 0.62 8.87 -8.80
C VAL A 55 -0.73 8.25 -9.11
N ILE A 56 -0.82 6.94 -8.90
CA ILE A 56 -2.05 6.18 -9.09
C ILE A 56 -2.64 5.90 -7.72
N VAL A 57 -3.91 6.24 -7.55
CA VAL A 57 -4.65 6.05 -6.30
C VAL A 57 -5.47 4.77 -6.38
N LYS A 58 -5.26 3.86 -5.42
CA LYS A 58 -5.99 2.59 -5.32
C LYS A 58 -6.61 2.46 -3.93
N PRO A 59 -7.86 2.92 -3.74
CA PRO A 59 -8.54 2.68 -2.47
C PRO A 59 -8.79 1.19 -2.27
N CYS A 60 -8.42 0.66 -1.10
CA CYS A 60 -8.61 -0.74 -0.79
C CYS A 60 -8.57 -0.96 0.71
N ASP A 61 -9.54 -1.71 1.23
CA ASP A 61 -9.52 -2.18 2.62
C ASP A 61 -8.72 -3.48 2.67
N LEU A 62 -7.47 -3.38 3.10
CA LEU A 62 -6.54 -4.51 3.16
C LEU A 62 -6.81 -5.46 4.33
N SER A 63 -7.77 -5.16 5.20
CA SER A 63 -8.17 -6.08 6.27
C SER A 63 -8.98 -7.28 5.77
N ARG A 64 -9.37 -7.28 4.50
CA ARG A 64 -10.15 -8.36 3.88
C ARG A 64 -9.32 -9.03 2.79
N SER A 65 -9.09 -10.34 2.95
CA SER A 65 -8.22 -11.11 2.04
C SER A 65 -8.69 -11.07 0.59
N GLU A 66 -10.01 -11.13 0.35
CA GLU A 66 -10.55 -11.05 -1.00
C GLU A 66 -10.22 -9.73 -1.69
N ASN A 67 -10.17 -8.64 -0.91
CA ASN A 67 -9.78 -7.33 -1.45
C ASN A 67 -8.30 -7.30 -1.80
N VAL A 68 -7.46 -7.94 -0.99
CA VAL A 68 -6.02 -8.00 -1.24
C VAL A 68 -5.73 -8.77 -2.52
N LEU A 69 -6.41 -9.90 -2.73
CA LEU A 69 -6.24 -10.70 -3.94
C LEU A 69 -6.73 -9.95 -5.19
N ALA A 70 -7.86 -9.26 -5.10
CA ALA A 70 -8.38 -8.45 -6.20
C ALA A 70 -7.44 -7.28 -6.51
N LEU A 71 -6.89 -6.64 -5.48
CA LEU A 71 -5.90 -5.57 -5.65
C LEU A 71 -4.67 -6.08 -6.39
N TRP A 72 -4.16 -7.26 -6.03
CA TRP A 72 -3.00 -7.82 -6.72
C TRP A 72 -3.28 -8.09 -8.20
N ASP A 73 -4.45 -8.62 -8.52
CA ASP A 73 -4.85 -8.84 -9.92
C ASP A 73 -4.81 -7.54 -10.73
N ASP A 74 -5.14 -6.42 -10.10
CA ASP A 74 -5.05 -5.10 -10.73
C ASP A 74 -3.60 -4.62 -10.81
N LEU A 75 -2.82 -4.78 -9.73
CA LEU A 75 -1.44 -4.31 -9.65
C LEU A 75 -0.49 -5.03 -10.62
N LYS A 76 -0.73 -6.30 -10.88
CA LYS A 76 0.18 -7.08 -11.73
C LYS A 76 0.21 -6.61 -13.19
N SER A 77 -0.72 -5.77 -13.61
CA SER A 77 -0.70 -5.15 -14.94
C SER A 77 0.29 -3.99 -15.05
N TYR A 78 0.78 -3.49 -13.91
CA TYR A 78 1.79 -2.43 -13.85
C TYR A 78 3.18 -3.03 -13.72
N GLU A 79 4.19 -2.29 -14.16
CA GLU A 79 5.58 -2.63 -13.90
C GLU A 79 5.94 -2.14 -12.49
N LEU A 80 6.14 -3.07 -11.55
CA LEU A 80 6.42 -2.73 -10.15
C LEU A 80 7.91 -2.81 -9.86
N LYS A 81 8.43 -1.77 -9.24
CA LYS A 81 9.84 -1.65 -8.86
C LYS A 81 10.07 -2.07 -7.41
N ALA A 82 9.13 -1.75 -6.54
CA ALA A 82 9.23 -2.04 -5.10
C ALA A 82 7.84 -2.09 -4.48
N LEU A 83 7.73 -2.77 -3.36
CA LEU A 83 6.54 -2.82 -2.54
C LEU A 83 6.91 -2.41 -1.11
N ILE A 84 6.30 -1.32 -0.64
CA ILE A 84 6.48 -0.84 0.72
C ILE A 84 5.23 -1.21 1.52
N ASN A 85 5.34 -2.26 2.34
CA ASN A 85 4.26 -2.75 3.18
C ASN A 85 4.22 -1.94 4.49
N ASN A 86 3.48 -0.83 4.45
CA ASN A 86 3.35 0.07 5.59
C ASN A 86 1.94 0.04 6.22
N ALA A 87 0.96 -0.56 5.57
CA ALA A 87 -0.39 -0.64 6.11
C ALA A 87 -0.41 -1.42 7.42
N GLY A 88 -1.05 -0.85 8.43
CA GLY A 88 -1.18 -1.49 9.72
C GLY A 88 -1.69 -0.52 10.77
N PHE A 89 -2.17 -1.05 11.88
CA PHE A 89 -2.53 -0.26 13.05
C PHE A 89 -2.31 -1.08 14.31
N GLY A 90 -2.16 -0.37 15.45
CA GLY A 90 -2.05 -0.98 16.76
C GLY A 90 -3.29 -0.73 17.60
N ASP A 91 -3.44 -1.51 18.64
CA ASP A 91 -4.49 -1.31 19.64
C ASP A 91 -3.86 -1.41 21.02
N PHE A 92 -4.29 -0.55 21.94
CA PHE A 92 -3.74 -0.45 23.29
C PHE A 92 -4.85 -0.64 24.30
N GLY A 93 -4.54 -1.30 25.43
CA GLY A 93 -5.47 -1.52 26.53
C GLY A 93 -5.26 -2.89 27.16
N PHE A 94 -6.13 -3.20 28.13
CA PHE A 94 -6.11 -4.51 28.79
C PHE A 94 -6.73 -5.55 27.89
N MET A 95 -6.16 -6.75 27.85
CA MET A 95 -6.62 -7.85 27.01
C MET A 95 -8.14 -8.12 27.10
N GLY A 96 -8.69 -8.08 28.29
CA GLY A 96 -10.11 -8.34 28.53
C GLY A 96 -11.05 -7.23 28.02
N ASN A 97 -10.51 -6.09 27.65
CA ASN A 97 -11.30 -4.94 27.21
C ASN A 97 -11.25 -4.75 25.68
N HIS A 98 -10.55 -5.61 24.96
CA HIS A 98 -10.44 -5.49 23.51
C HIS A 98 -11.69 -6.01 22.82
N ASP A 99 -12.11 -5.30 21.78
CA ASP A 99 -13.10 -5.80 20.83
C ASP A 99 -12.44 -6.89 19.97
N ILE A 100 -12.99 -8.11 20.04
CA ILE A 100 -12.43 -9.25 19.32
C ILE A 100 -12.41 -9.02 17.82
N GLN A 101 -13.49 -8.43 17.26
CA GLN A 101 -13.55 -8.16 15.82
C GLN A 101 -12.50 -7.14 15.40
N LYS A 102 -12.23 -6.14 16.23
CA LYS A 102 -11.17 -5.17 15.98
C LYS A 102 -9.79 -5.82 16.02
N MET A 103 -9.57 -6.77 16.94
CA MET A 103 -8.33 -7.55 17.01
C MET A 103 -8.14 -8.39 15.75
N VAL A 104 -9.19 -9.05 15.26
CA VAL A 104 -9.14 -9.84 14.03
C VAL A 104 -8.78 -8.96 12.84
N LYS A 105 -9.41 -7.80 12.71
CA LYS A 105 -9.07 -6.85 11.64
C LYS A 105 -7.63 -6.37 11.70
N MET A 106 -7.13 -6.13 12.92
CA MET A 106 -5.74 -5.72 13.14
C MET A 106 -4.77 -6.80 12.65
N ILE A 107 -5.04 -8.06 13.00
CA ILE A 107 -4.23 -9.20 12.55
C ILE A 107 -4.32 -9.35 11.03
N ASP A 108 -5.51 -9.27 10.46
CA ASP A 108 -5.70 -9.39 9.02
C ASP A 108 -4.96 -8.29 8.27
N LEU A 109 -5.00 -7.06 8.76
CA LEU A 109 -4.30 -5.95 8.14
C LEU A 109 -2.78 -6.05 8.32
N ASN A 110 -2.31 -6.30 9.55
CA ASN A 110 -0.88 -6.25 9.87
C ASN A 110 -0.12 -7.49 9.43
N VAL A 111 -0.78 -8.64 9.38
CA VAL A 111 -0.12 -9.94 9.12
C VAL A 111 -0.60 -10.53 7.80
N THR A 112 -1.89 -10.79 7.65
CA THR A 112 -2.43 -11.50 6.50
C THR A 112 -2.20 -10.73 5.19
N ALA A 113 -2.57 -9.46 5.15
CA ALA A 113 -2.39 -8.63 3.95
C ALA A 113 -0.91 -8.51 3.58
N LEU A 114 -0.05 -8.26 4.57
CA LEU A 114 1.39 -8.17 4.36
C LEU A 114 1.96 -9.47 3.80
N ALA A 115 1.56 -10.60 4.35
CA ALA A 115 2.03 -11.92 3.91
C ALA A 115 1.60 -12.20 2.47
N ILE A 116 0.33 -11.93 2.13
CA ILE A 116 -0.20 -12.16 0.78
C ILE A 116 0.54 -11.27 -0.23
N LEU A 117 0.60 -9.97 0.00
CA LEU A 117 1.22 -9.03 -0.94
C LEU A 117 2.71 -9.32 -1.12
N SER A 118 3.43 -9.59 -0.02
CA SER A 118 4.85 -9.91 -0.09
C SER A 118 5.12 -11.18 -0.88
N SER A 119 4.31 -12.22 -0.64
CA SER A 119 4.46 -13.50 -1.33
C SER A 119 4.20 -13.37 -2.83
N LEU A 120 3.13 -12.65 -3.19
CA LEU A 120 2.77 -12.45 -4.59
C LEU A 120 3.79 -11.57 -5.32
N PHE A 121 4.27 -10.52 -4.66
CA PHE A 121 5.29 -9.66 -5.23
C PHE A 121 6.58 -10.44 -5.52
N VAL A 122 7.06 -11.21 -4.56
CA VAL A 122 8.29 -12.01 -4.73
C VAL A 122 8.12 -13.05 -5.82
N ARG A 123 6.98 -13.74 -5.86
CA ARG A 123 6.69 -14.74 -6.88
C ARG A 123 6.76 -14.13 -8.29
N ASP A 124 6.06 -13.03 -8.50
CA ASP A 124 5.96 -12.42 -9.82
C ASP A 124 7.25 -11.71 -10.22
N TYR A 125 7.97 -11.14 -9.27
CA TYR A 125 9.27 -10.53 -9.50
C TYR A 125 10.31 -11.58 -9.95
N LYS A 126 10.34 -12.73 -9.29
CA LYS A 126 11.23 -13.84 -9.69
C LYS A 126 10.91 -14.30 -11.10
N CYS A 127 9.64 -14.47 -11.43
CA CYS A 127 9.25 -14.90 -12.78
C CYS A 127 9.74 -13.92 -13.85
N LYS A 128 9.68 -12.62 -13.57
CA LYS A 128 10.15 -11.60 -14.51
C LYS A 128 11.67 -11.59 -14.66
N GLN A 129 12.41 -11.90 -13.61
CA GLN A 129 13.88 -11.93 -13.66
C GLN A 129 14.42 -13.15 -14.38
N THR A 130 13.68 -14.24 -14.44
CA THR A 130 14.11 -15.46 -15.10
C THR A 130 13.76 -15.48 -16.59
N GLN A 131 13.02 -14.51 -17.05
CA GLN A 131 12.71 -14.31 -18.44
C GLN A 131 13.71 -13.36 -19.10
#